data_52bf5c7339154f942b679a28b1c77dad
#
_entry.id   52bf5c7339154f942b679a28b1c77dad
#
_cell.length_a   1.000
_cell.length_b   1.000
_cell.length_c   1.000
_cell.angle_alpha   90.00
_cell.angle_beta   90.00
_cell.angle_gamma   90.00
#
_symmetry.space_group_name_H-M   'P 1'
#
loop_
_entity.id
_entity.type
_entity.pdbx_description
1 polymer ?
#
loop_
_entity_poly.entity_id
_entity_poly.type
_entity_poly.pdbx_seq_one_letter_code
_entity_poly.pdbx_strand_id
1 'polypeptide(L)'
;MSYADQVFISMCEDILENGTSTEGEKVRPHWPDGESAYTIKQFGVVNRYDLSKEFPALTLRKTYIKSAIDELLWIWQKKSNNVNDLKSHIWDEWADEDGSIGKAYGYLMGVKHQYKEGMMDQVDRVIYDLKHNPYSRRIMTNIYVHQDLHEMNLYPCAYSVTFNVTKKPGHDKLTLNAILNQRSQDILAANNWNVVQYAALVYMMAQVCDMEPGELVHVIADAHIYDRHIPIIKEMIKRETYPAPKVTLNPEVKDFYEFTTDDFKIEDYQAGEQIKDIPIAI
;
A
#
# COMPACT_ATOMS: atom_id res chain seq x y z
N MET A 1 -3.54 -18.87 -11.69
CA MET A 1 -3.64 -18.20 -10.37
C MET A 1 -2.43 -17.30 -10.21
N SER A 2 -2.64 -16.01 -9.89
CA SER A 2 -1.52 -15.15 -9.51
C SER A 2 -0.98 -15.52 -8.13
N TYR A 3 0.27 -15.17 -7.86
CA TYR A 3 0.84 -15.39 -6.52
C TYR A 3 0.15 -14.48 -5.47
N ALA A 4 -0.29 -13.29 -5.87
CA ALA A 4 -1.06 -12.42 -5.00
C ALA A 4 -2.38 -13.06 -4.53
N ASP A 5 -3.08 -13.79 -5.42
CA ASP A 5 -4.28 -14.55 -5.02
C ASP A 5 -3.93 -15.66 -4.02
N GLN A 6 -2.84 -16.39 -4.24
CA GLN A 6 -2.41 -17.46 -3.31
C GLN A 6 -2.15 -16.89 -1.91
N VAL A 7 -1.39 -15.80 -1.83
CA VAL A 7 -1.07 -15.12 -0.56
C VAL A 7 -2.35 -14.63 0.12
N PHE A 8 -3.25 -14.01 -0.65
CA PHE A 8 -4.50 -13.47 -0.13
C PHE A 8 -5.43 -14.57 0.40
N ILE A 9 -5.63 -15.65 -0.36
CA ILE A 9 -6.45 -16.79 0.05
C ILE A 9 -5.90 -17.41 1.33
N SER A 10 -4.60 -17.74 1.36
CA SER A 10 -3.96 -18.35 2.53
C SER A 10 -4.06 -17.47 3.77
N MET A 11 -3.86 -16.15 3.63
CA MET A 11 -4.01 -15.20 4.73
C MET A 11 -5.46 -15.14 5.23
N CYS A 12 -6.44 -15.10 4.33
CA CYS A 12 -7.86 -15.08 4.71
C CYS A 12 -8.27 -16.37 5.43
N GLU A 13 -7.84 -17.52 4.91
CA GLU A 13 -8.11 -18.82 5.55
C GLU A 13 -7.52 -18.89 6.95
N ASP A 14 -6.26 -18.48 7.11
CA ASP A 14 -5.60 -18.45 8.43
C ASP A 14 -6.30 -17.50 9.41
N ILE A 15 -6.70 -16.30 8.99
CA ILE A 15 -7.46 -15.38 9.85
C ILE A 15 -8.81 -15.98 10.25
N LEU A 16 -9.53 -16.59 9.30
CA LEU A 16 -10.85 -17.16 9.57
C LEU A 16 -10.80 -18.41 10.47
N GLU A 17 -9.72 -19.20 10.39
CA GLU A 17 -9.55 -20.44 11.14
C GLU A 17 -8.89 -20.21 12.52
N ASN A 18 -7.84 -19.40 12.56
CA ASN A 18 -6.96 -19.26 13.71
C ASN A 18 -6.99 -17.86 14.35
N GLY A 19 -7.75 -16.91 13.76
CA GLY A 19 -7.82 -15.54 14.24
C GLY A 19 -8.58 -15.41 15.57
N THR A 20 -8.30 -14.32 16.26
CA THR A 20 -8.97 -13.95 17.51
C THR A 20 -10.10 -12.97 17.24
N SER A 21 -11.31 -13.27 17.74
CA SER A 21 -12.48 -12.37 17.64
C SER A 21 -12.38 -11.24 18.67
N THR A 22 -12.85 -10.05 18.28
CA THR A 22 -13.09 -8.92 19.17
C THR A 22 -14.57 -8.79 19.60
N GLU A 23 -15.40 -9.78 19.31
CA GLU A 23 -16.82 -9.76 19.68
C GLU A 23 -17.00 -9.63 21.18
N GLY A 24 -17.85 -8.69 21.58
CA GLY A 24 -18.10 -8.38 23.00
C GLY A 24 -17.08 -7.45 23.65
N GLU A 25 -15.98 -7.11 22.98
CA GLU A 25 -14.99 -6.17 23.46
C GLU A 25 -15.36 -4.71 23.13
N LYS A 26 -14.79 -3.77 23.87
CA LYS A 26 -14.94 -2.35 23.54
C LYS A 26 -14.07 -2.01 22.32
N VAL A 27 -14.69 -1.86 21.16
CA VAL A 27 -14.03 -1.47 19.91
C VAL A 27 -14.38 -0.03 19.55
N ARG A 28 -13.46 0.66 18.84
CA ARG A 28 -13.68 2.03 18.36
C ARG A 28 -14.58 2.07 17.12
N PRO A 29 -14.32 1.23 16.09
CA PRO A 29 -15.04 1.36 14.82
C PRO A 29 -16.50 0.91 14.97
N HIS A 30 -17.36 1.59 14.21
CA HIS A 30 -18.79 1.33 14.13
C HIS A 30 -19.24 1.24 12.68
N TRP A 31 -20.29 0.47 12.46
CA TRP A 31 -21.01 0.45 11.20
C TRP A 31 -21.86 1.73 11.03
N PRO A 32 -22.29 2.08 9.80
CA PRO A 32 -23.15 3.26 9.59
C PRO A 32 -24.46 3.27 10.38
N ASP A 33 -24.96 2.11 10.79
CA ASP A 33 -26.16 1.96 11.63
C ASP A 33 -25.88 2.13 13.13
N GLY A 34 -24.63 2.40 13.52
CA GLY A 34 -24.19 2.61 14.90
C GLY A 34 -23.80 1.35 15.67
N GLU A 35 -23.96 0.17 15.07
CA GLU A 35 -23.52 -1.08 15.69
C GLU A 35 -21.99 -1.17 15.72
N SER A 36 -21.43 -1.80 16.76
CA SER A 36 -19.99 -2.02 16.89
C SER A 36 -19.48 -2.90 15.75
N ALA A 37 -18.40 -2.48 15.08
CA ALA A 37 -17.77 -3.24 14.01
C ALA A 37 -16.69 -4.16 14.60
N TYR A 38 -17.06 -5.40 14.85
CA TYR A 38 -16.15 -6.41 15.39
C TYR A 38 -15.28 -7.01 14.29
N THR A 39 -14.16 -7.59 14.69
CA THR A 39 -13.22 -8.22 13.75
C THR A 39 -12.79 -9.60 14.20
N ILE A 40 -12.38 -10.43 13.25
CA ILE A 40 -11.47 -11.57 13.49
C ILE A 40 -10.11 -11.13 12.96
N LYS A 41 -9.04 -11.35 13.74
CA LYS A 41 -7.72 -10.81 13.43
C LYS A 41 -6.57 -11.75 13.77
N GLN A 42 -5.47 -11.59 13.01
CA GLN A 42 -4.18 -12.21 13.27
C GLN A 42 -3.13 -11.14 13.55
N PHE A 43 -2.25 -11.42 14.49
CA PHE A 43 -1.13 -10.56 14.85
C PHE A 43 0.14 -10.98 14.07
N GLY A 44 0.80 -9.99 13.44
CA GLY A 44 2.14 -10.19 12.89
C GLY A 44 2.19 -10.97 11.57
N VAL A 45 1.24 -10.72 10.66
CA VAL A 45 1.22 -11.32 9.32
C VAL A 45 2.34 -10.72 8.46
N VAL A 46 3.08 -11.59 7.75
CA VAL A 46 4.15 -11.19 6.82
C VAL A 46 3.93 -11.84 5.47
N ASN A 47 3.61 -11.01 4.48
CA ASN A 47 3.44 -11.43 3.09
C ASN A 47 4.65 -10.99 2.26
N ARG A 48 5.04 -11.79 1.26
CA ARG A 48 6.20 -11.53 0.40
C ARG A 48 5.78 -11.62 -1.06
N TYR A 49 6.20 -10.65 -1.87
CA TYR A 49 5.91 -10.58 -3.30
C TYR A 49 7.19 -10.38 -4.08
N ASP A 50 7.56 -11.33 -4.94
CA ASP A 50 8.71 -11.21 -5.84
C ASP A 50 8.31 -10.41 -7.08
N LEU A 51 8.60 -9.12 -7.07
CA LEU A 51 8.24 -8.17 -8.12
C LEU A 51 9.04 -8.39 -9.41
N SER A 52 10.10 -9.18 -9.36
CA SER A 52 10.84 -9.57 -10.56
C SER A 52 10.11 -10.63 -11.40
N LYS A 53 9.09 -11.30 -10.81
CA LYS A 53 8.31 -12.35 -11.46
C LYS A 53 6.95 -11.88 -11.93
N GLU A 54 6.21 -11.18 -11.06
CA GLU A 54 4.88 -10.70 -11.39
C GLU A 54 4.49 -9.46 -10.60
N PHE A 55 3.57 -8.68 -11.13
CA PHE A 55 2.95 -7.57 -10.42
C PHE A 55 1.81 -8.10 -9.53
N PRO A 56 1.79 -7.77 -8.21
CA PRO A 56 0.95 -8.46 -7.23
C PRO A 56 -0.49 -7.91 -7.16
N ALA A 57 -1.19 -7.90 -8.29
CA ALA A 57 -2.62 -7.56 -8.33
C ALA A 57 -3.48 -8.81 -8.12
N LEU A 58 -4.55 -8.69 -7.32
CA LEU A 58 -5.55 -9.74 -7.18
C LEU A 58 -6.31 -9.95 -8.49
N THR A 59 -6.71 -11.21 -8.72
CA THR A 59 -7.60 -11.60 -9.80
C THR A 59 -8.96 -12.14 -9.31
N LEU A 60 -9.09 -12.44 -8.03
CA LEU A 60 -10.36 -12.83 -7.39
C LEU A 60 -11.48 -11.78 -7.52
N ARG A 61 -11.08 -10.52 -7.54
CA ARG A 61 -11.91 -9.37 -7.89
C ARG A 61 -11.06 -8.31 -8.57
N LYS A 62 -11.68 -7.43 -9.33
CA LYS A 62 -10.95 -6.37 -10.04
C LYS A 62 -10.35 -5.37 -9.05
N THR A 63 -9.03 -5.17 -9.13
CA THR A 63 -8.32 -4.07 -8.46
C THR A 63 -8.16 -2.92 -9.45
N TYR A 64 -8.56 -1.71 -9.06
CA TYR A 64 -8.41 -0.51 -9.89
C TYR A 64 -6.97 0.02 -9.77
N ILE A 65 -6.04 -0.65 -10.45
CA ILE A 65 -4.59 -0.43 -10.36
C ILE A 65 -4.22 1.04 -10.60
N LYS A 66 -4.76 1.66 -11.64
CA LYS A 66 -4.48 3.08 -11.94
C LYS A 66 -4.97 4.03 -10.83
N SER A 67 -6.11 3.74 -10.19
CA SER A 67 -6.61 4.54 -9.08
C SER A 67 -5.75 4.38 -7.83
N ALA A 68 -5.27 3.16 -7.56
CA ALA A 68 -4.34 2.92 -6.46
C ALA A 68 -3.00 3.65 -6.68
N ILE A 69 -2.52 3.69 -7.92
CA ILE A 69 -1.32 4.45 -8.30
C ILE A 69 -1.56 5.96 -8.17
N ASP A 70 -2.72 6.49 -8.59
CA ASP A 70 -3.05 7.92 -8.46
C ASP A 70 -3.00 8.36 -6.98
N GLU A 71 -3.53 7.55 -6.06
CA GLU A 71 -3.43 7.80 -4.62
C GLU A 71 -1.97 7.73 -4.12
N LEU A 72 -1.19 6.77 -4.59
CA LEU A 72 0.23 6.70 -4.25
C LEU A 72 0.97 7.97 -4.69
N LEU A 73 0.71 8.45 -5.92
CA LEU A 73 1.29 9.69 -6.44
C LEU A 73 0.81 10.92 -5.66
N TRP A 74 -0.45 10.92 -5.20
CA TRP A 74 -0.98 11.97 -4.33
C TRP A 74 -0.20 12.05 -3.01
N ILE A 75 0.13 10.90 -2.39
CA ILE A 75 0.88 10.84 -1.13
C ILE A 75 2.37 11.14 -1.35
N TRP A 76 3.02 10.47 -2.30
CA TRP A 76 4.49 10.45 -2.41
C TRP A 76 5.05 11.53 -3.33
N GLN A 77 4.32 11.90 -4.38
CA GLN A 77 4.78 12.84 -5.41
C GLN A 77 4.23 14.24 -5.17
N LYS A 78 2.89 14.37 -5.11
CA LYS A 78 2.24 15.65 -4.82
C LYS A 78 2.43 16.07 -3.36
N LYS A 79 2.63 15.11 -2.45
CA LYS A 79 2.79 15.35 -1.00
C LYS A 79 1.61 16.13 -0.44
N SER A 80 0.42 15.84 -0.95
CA SER A 80 -0.82 16.52 -0.60
C SER A 80 -1.56 15.80 0.52
N ASN A 81 -2.31 16.55 1.30
CA ASN A 81 -3.29 16.09 2.27
C ASN A 81 -4.69 16.60 1.95
N ASN A 82 -4.90 17.14 0.74
CA ASN A 82 -6.21 17.62 0.30
C ASN A 82 -6.81 16.66 -0.72
N VAL A 83 -8.02 16.14 -0.44
CA VAL A 83 -8.71 15.16 -1.29
C VAL A 83 -9.10 15.71 -2.66
N ASN A 84 -9.18 17.05 -2.82
CA ASN A 84 -9.45 17.68 -4.11
C ASN A 84 -8.29 17.50 -5.13
N ASP A 85 -7.11 17.10 -4.67
CA ASP A 85 -5.96 16.77 -5.52
C ASP A 85 -5.96 15.30 -5.99
N LEU A 86 -6.92 14.49 -5.51
CA LEU A 86 -7.10 13.09 -5.82
C LEU A 86 -8.30 12.89 -6.75
N LYS A 87 -8.21 11.99 -7.72
CA LYS A 87 -9.30 11.73 -8.67
C LYS A 87 -10.40 10.83 -8.10
N SER A 88 -10.08 10.02 -7.10
CA SER A 88 -11.05 9.12 -6.45
C SER A 88 -11.63 9.74 -5.18
N HIS A 89 -12.81 9.27 -4.79
CA HIS A 89 -13.55 9.76 -3.60
C HIS A 89 -13.37 8.87 -2.37
N ILE A 90 -12.34 8.01 -2.36
CA ILE A 90 -12.14 7.03 -1.29
C ILE A 90 -11.69 7.64 0.05
N TRP A 91 -11.32 8.90 0.07
CA TRP A 91 -10.87 9.64 1.24
C TRP A 91 -11.87 10.68 1.74
N ASP A 92 -13.01 10.87 1.05
CA ASP A 92 -13.96 11.95 1.34
C ASP A 92 -14.52 11.88 2.78
N GLU A 93 -14.71 10.67 3.32
CA GLU A 93 -15.24 10.48 4.69
C GLU A 93 -14.29 10.95 5.80
N TRP A 94 -12.99 11.09 5.49
CA TRP A 94 -11.99 11.60 6.44
C TRP A 94 -11.57 13.04 6.17
N ALA A 95 -12.17 13.68 5.17
CA ALA A 95 -11.84 15.06 4.83
C ALA A 95 -12.69 16.06 5.63
N ASP A 96 -12.07 17.17 6.02
CA ASP A 96 -12.74 18.32 6.55
C ASP A 96 -13.51 19.09 5.45
N GLU A 97 -14.24 20.13 5.81
CA GLU A 97 -15.04 20.93 4.87
C GLU A 97 -14.21 21.57 3.73
N ASP A 98 -12.92 21.84 3.98
CA ASP A 98 -11.96 22.35 2.99
C ASP A 98 -11.24 21.26 2.19
N GLY A 99 -11.58 20.01 2.44
CA GLY A 99 -10.99 18.84 1.77
C GLY A 99 -9.69 18.32 2.40
N SER A 100 -9.28 18.84 3.56
CA SER A 100 -8.06 18.41 4.25
C SER A 100 -8.29 17.14 5.06
N ILE A 101 -7.31 16.24 5.09
CA ILE A 101 -7.23 15.09 6.02
C ILE A 101 -6.30 15.38 7.21
N GLY A 102 -5.98 16.64 7.46
CA GLY A 102 -5.06 17.06 8.50
C GLY A 102 -3.59 16.82 8.18
N LYS A 103 -2.73 16.79 9.20
CA LYS A 103 -1.29 16.56 9.04
C LYS A 103 -0.95 15.08 8.81
N ALA A 104 -1.65 14.42 7.91
CA ALA A 104 -1.52 13.00 7.63
C ALA A 104 -0.89 12.73 6.25
N TYR A 105 -0.37 11.53 6.06
CA TYR A 105 0.13 10.96 4.80
C TYR A 105 1.01 11.91 3.97
N GLY A 106 0.51 12.47 2.88
CA GLY A 106 1.27 13.32 1.97
C GLY A 106 1.87 14.54 2.64
N TYR A 107 1.15 15.16 3.59
CA TYR A 107 1.69 16.28 4.38
C TYR A 107 3.04 15.93 5.01
N LEU A 108 3.12 14.80 5.70
CA LEU A 108 4.34 14.36 6.39
C LEU A 108 5.45 13.92 5.43
N MET A 109 5.09 13.43 4.24
CA MET A 109 6.07 13.15 3.19
C MET A 109 6.76 14.42 2.69
N GLY A 110 6.03 15.57 2.68
CA GLY A 110 6.53 16.86 2.20
C GLY A 110 7.26 17.69 3.25
N VAL A 111 7.21 17.33 4.54
CA VAL A 111 7.93 18.07 5.58
C VAL A 111 9.43 18.00 5.34
N LYS A 112 10.08 19.16 5.28
CA LYS A 112 11.53 19.26 5.08
C LYS A 112 12.27 19.04 6.39
N HIS A 113 13.30 18.19 6.34
CA HIS A 113 14.19 17.88 7.47
C HIS A 113 15.63 18.29 7.14
N GLN A 114 16.38 18.69 8.17
CA GLN A 114 17.81 19.00 8.02
C GLN A 114 18.64 17.71 8.05
N TYR A 115 19.30 17.43 6.96
CA TYR A 115 20.32 16.38 6.82
C TYR A 115 21.72 17.04 6.69
N LYS A 116 22.77 16.23 6.74
CA LYS A 116 24.14 16.73 6.51
C LYS A 116 24.33 17.32 5.12
N GLU A 117 23.61 16.76 4.15
CA GLU A 117 23.65 17.12 2.74
C GLU A 117 22.74 18.32 2.39
N GLY A 118 21.89 18.76 3.32
CA GLY A 118 20.97 19.89 3.12
C GLY A 118 19.54 19.59 3.58
N MET A 119 18.63 20.48 3.22
CA MET A 119 17.20 20.33 3.50
C MET A 119 16.54 19.46 2.46
N MET A 120 15.93 18.35 2.89
CA MET A 120 15.17 17.43 2.04
C MET A 120 13.92 16.95 2.77
N ASP A 121 12.87 16.62 2.04
CA ASP A 121 11.81 15.79 2.60
C ASP A 121 12.17 14.30 2.53
N GLN A 122 11.29 13.46 3.05
CA GLN A 122 11.56 12.02 3.16
C GLN A 122 11.69 11.35 1.80
N VAL A 123 10.93 11.78 0.79
CA VAL A 123 10.96 11.20 -0.58
C VAL A 123 12.26 11.57 -1.27
N ASP A 124 12.63 12.85 -1.24
CA ASP A 124 13.91 13.33 -1.80
C ASP A 124 15.09 12.64 -1.13
N ARG A 125 15.01 12.43 0.20
CA ARG A 125 16.06 11.73 0.96
C ARG A 125 16.20 10.27 0.53
N VAL A 126 15.10 9.55 0.34
CA VAL A 126 15.13 8.17 -0.16
C VAL A 126 15.77 8.10 -1.54
N ILE A 127 15.37 8.96 -2.47
CA ILE A 127 15.94 9.00 -3.83
C ILE A 127 17.43 9.33 -3.78
N TYR A 128 17.81 10.31 -2.97
CA TYR A 128 19.22 10.68 -2.79
C TYR A 128 20.05 9.50 -2.30
N ASP A 129 19.62 8.83 -1.23
CA ASP A 129 20.36 7.71 -0.65
C ASP A 129 20.43 6.51 -1.60
N LEU A 130 19.34 6.18 -2.32
CA LEU A 130 19.35 5.11 -3.32
C LEU A 130 20.36 5.38 -4.45
N LYS A 131 20.51 6.63 -4.88
CA LYS A 131 21.47 7.01 -5.93
C LYS A 131 22.91 7.10 -5.45
N HIS A 132 23.15 7.58 -4.24
CA HIS A 132 24.49 7.92 -3.76
C HIS A 132 25.06 6.95 -2.72
N ASN A 133 24.20 6.23 -2.00
CA ASN A 133 24.60 5.28 -0.95
C ASN A 133 23.64 4.08 -0.89
N PRO A 134 23.48 3.33 -2.00
CA PRO A 134 22.44 2.30 -2.14
C PRO A 134 22.51 1.18 -1.09
N TYR A 135 23.68 0.87 -0.56
CA TYR A 135 23.85 -0.16 0.48
C TYR A 135 23.61 0.36 1.92
N SER A 136 23.14 1.60 2.07
CA SER A 136 22.77 2.14 3.38
C SER A 136 21.61 1.34 3.99
N ARG A 137 21.69 1.08 5.29
CA ARG A 137 20.63 0.44 6.09
C ARG A 137 19.69 1.48 6.73
N ARG A 138 19.73 2.72 6.24
CA ARG A 138 19.00 3.87 6.81
C ARG A 138 18.04 4.51 5.80
N ILE A 139 17.75 3.82 4.70
CA ILE A 139 16.85 4.30 3.64
C ILE A 139 15.44 3.94 4.02
N MET A 140 14.71 4.89 4.59
CA MET A 140 13.34 4.65 5.04
C MET A 140 12.53 5.93 5.14
N THR A 141 11.21 5.77 5.14
CA THR A 141 10.24 6.80 5.48
C THR A 141 9.45 6.41 6.72
N ASN A 142 8.97 7.38 7.46
CA ASN A 142 8.05 7.18 8.58
C ASN A 142 7.10 8.36 8.70
N ILE A 143 5.80 8.08 8.67
CA ILE A 143 4.74 9.09 8.77
C ILE A 143 3.85 8.89 10.00
N TYR A 144 4.24 8.04 10.95
CA TYR A 144 3.56 7.95 12.25
C TYR A 144 4.30 8.84 13.25
N VAL A 145 3.93 10.12 13.26
CA VAL A 145 4.57 11.17 14.06
C VAL A 145 3.68 11.50 15.25
N HIS A 146 4.06 11.01 16.44
CA HIS A 146 3.25 11.16 17.67
C HIS A 146 2.90 12.62 18.01
N GLN A 147 3.79 13.54 17.69
CA GLN A 147 3.59 14.98 17.91
C GLN A 147 2.38 15.51 17.13
N ASP A 148 2.10 14.96 15.95
CA ASP A 148 1.08 15.49 15.02
C ASP A 148 -0.21 14.65 14.99
N LEU A 149 -0.30 13.53 15.75
CA LEU A 149 -1.46 12.62 15.72
C LEU A 149 -2.79 13.34 16.02
N HIS A 150 -2.78 14.32 16.89
CA HIS A 150 -3.99 15.07 17.25
C HIS A 150 -4.50 16.00 16.12
N GLU A 151 -3.70 16.23 15.09
CA GLU A 151 -4.06 17.02 13.91
C GLU A 151 -4.32 16.13 12.68
N MET A 152 -4.46 14.81 12.86
CA MET A 152 -4.75 13.83 11.81
C MET A 152 -6.18 13.34 11.90
N ASN A 153 -6.93 13.41 10.81
CA ASN A 153 -8.29 12.87 10.75
C ASN A 153 -8.27 11.33 10.67
N LEU A 154 -7.21 10.75 10.11
CA LEU A 154 -6.95 9.31 10.11
C LEU A 154 -5.47 9.04 10.40
N TYR A 155 -5.19 8.27 11.44
CA TYR A 155 -3.83 7.83 11.75
C TYR A 155 -3.29 6.89 10.68
N PRO A 156 -2.06 7.10 10.17
CA PRO A 156 -1.50 6.28 9.09
C PRO A 156 -1.50 4.79 9.42
N CYS A 157 -2.12 3.99 8.55
CA CYS A 157 -2.08 2.53 8.62
C CYS A 157 -0.78 2.00 8.01
N ALA A 158 -0.49 2.37 6.77
CA ALA A 158 0.79 2.17 6.09
C ALA A 158 1.76 3.28 6.52
N TYR A 159 2.49 3.07 7.58
CA TYR A 159 3.18 4.16 8.29
C TYR A 159 4.68 4.25 8.00
N SER A 160 5.30 3.21 7.48
CA SER A 160 6.75 3.19 7.23
C SER A 160 7.10 2.28 6.07
N VAL A 161 8.05 2.73 5.25
CA VAL A 161 8.68 1.91 4.21
C VAL A 161 10.18 1.92 4.44
N THR A 162 10.79 0.74 4.48
CA THR A 162 12.25 0.58 4.53
C THR A 162 12.72 -0.01 3.21
N PHE A 163 13.67 0.65 2.56
CA PHE A 163 14.29 0.18 1.33
C PHE A 163 15.62 -0.51 1.63
N ASN A 164 15.92 -1.54 0.85
CA ASN A 164 17.18 -2.26 0.92
C ASN A 164 17.61 -2.67 -0.49
N VAL A 165 18.89 -2.55 -0.76
CA VAL A 165 19.46 -2.88 -2.07
C VAL A 165 20.31 -4.14 -1.95
N THR A 166 20.10 -5.06 -2.86
CA THR A 166 20.89 -6.28 -3.00
C THR A 166 21.45 -6.39 -4.40
N LYS A 167 22.43 -7.26 -4.58
CA LYS A 167 22.95 -7.62 -5.91
C LYS A 167 22.79 -9.12 -6.12
N LYS A 168 21.96 -9.49 -7.10
CA LYS A 168 21.80 -10.91 -7.46
C LYS A 168 23.03 -11.38 -8.23
N PRO A 169 23.54 -12.60 -7.97
CA PRO A 169 24.63 -13.18 -8.76
C PRO A 169 24.28 -13.23 -10.25
N GLY A 170 25.21 -12.77 -11.10
CA GLY A 170 25.00 -12.78 -12.56
C GLY A 170 24.14 -11.65 -13.12
N HIS A 171 23.64 -10.74 -12.27
CA HIS A 171 22.92 -9.54 -12.72
C HIS A 171 23.86 -8.32 -12.76
N ASP A 172 23.72 -7.50 -13.80
CA ASP A 172 24.51 -6.27 -13.93
C ASP A 172 23.98 -5.17 -13.01
N LYS A 173 22.65 -5.06 -12.89
CA LYS A 173 21.97 -4.06 -12.07
C LYS A 173 21.82 -4.49 -10.62
N LEU A 174 21.70 -3.51 -9.74
CA LEU A 174 21.28 -3.69 -8.36
C LEU A 174 19.78 -3.99 -8.31
N THR A 175 19.35 -4.63 -7.22
CA THR A 175 17.94 -5.01 -7.00
C THR A 175 17.40 -4.22 -5.81
N LEU A 176 16.32 -3.48 -6.02
CA LEU A 176 15.64 -2.72 -4.98
C LEU A 176 14.54 -3.56 -4.32
N ASN A 177 14.65 -3.72 -3.01
CA ASN A 177 13.64 -4.37 -2.17
C ASN A 177 13.01 -3.35 -1.23
N ALA A 178 11.78 -3.61 -0.79
CA ALA A 178 11.11 -2.77 0.19
C ALA A 178 10.36 -3.60 1.26
N ILE A 179 10.31 -3.07 2.48
CA ILE A 179 9.41 -3.55 3.53
C ILE A 179 8.39 -2.45 3.78
N LEU A 180 7.11 -2.77 3.56
CA LEU A 180 5.98 -1.95 3.98
C LEU A 180 5.54 -2.39 5.37
N ASN A 181 5.55 -1.48 6.34
CA ASN A 181 5.02 -1.72 7.67
C ASN A 181 3.64 -1.09 7.82
N GLN A 182 2.65 -1.91 8.15
CA GLN A 182 1.29 -1.48 8.50
C GLN A 182 0.95 -1.87 9.94
N ARG A 183 0.40 -0.92 10.69
CA ARG A 183 -0.09 -1.19 12.04
C ARG A 183 -1.45 -1.87 12.04
N SER A 184 -2.22 -1.70 10.96
CA SER A 184 -3.61 -2.15 10.84
C SER A 184 -3.99 -2.31 9.38
N GLN A 185 -4.70 -3.38 9.02
CA GLN A 185 -5.10 -3.68 7.65
C GLN A 185 -6.48 -4.32 7.61
N ASP A 186 -7.46 -3.60 7.06
CA ASP A 186 -8.71 -4.20 6.59
C ASP A 186 -8.41 -5.07 5.36
N ILE A 187 -8.56 -6.37 5.51
CA ILE A 187 -8.17 -7.34 4.48
C ILE A 187 -9.07 -7.25 3.26
N LEU A 188 -10.37 -7.06 3.44
CA LEU A 188 -11.28 -6.95 2.31
C LEU A 188 -11.13 -5.60 1.59
N ALA A 189 -11.20 -4.49 2.30
CA ALA A 189 -11.27 -3.18 1.66
C ALA A 189 -9.91 -2.70 1.14
N ALA A 190 -8.83 -2.87 1.90
CA ALA A 190 -7.58 -2.17 1.67
C ALA A 190 -6.35 -3.04 1.31
N ASN A 191 -6.37 -4.37 1.58
CA ASN A 191 -5.14 -5.15 1.46
C ASN A 191 -4.48 -5.05 0.08
N ASN A 192 -5.17 -5.46 -0.98
CA ASN A 192 -4.54 -5.47 -2.30
C ASN A 192 -4.32 -4.06 -2.85
N TRP A 193 -5.10 -3.08 -2.43
CA TRP A 193 -4.90 -1.68 -2.77
C TRP A 193 -3.51 -1.20 -2.34
N ASN A 194 -3.15 -1.40 -1.07
CA ASN A 194 -1.82 -1.04 -0.57
C ASN A 194 -0.70 -1.88 -1.20
N VAL A 195 -0.91 -3.18 -1.41
CA VAL A 195 0.10 -4.03 -2.08
C VAL A 195 0.42 -3.52 -3.47
N VAL A 196 -0.60 -3.18 -4.27
CA VAL A 196 -0.45 -2.61 -5.61
C VAL A 196 0.27 -1.26 -5.58
N GLN A 197 -0.12 -0.37 -4.64
CA GLN A 197 0.53 0.92 -4.46
C GLN A 197 2.03 0.79 -4.22
N TYR A 198 2.41 -0.01 -3.23
CA TYR A 198 3.81 -0.11 -2.85
C TYR A 198 4.64 -0.98 -3.80
N ALA A 199 4.02 -1.90 -4.53
CA ALA A 199 4.67 -2.55 -5.68
C ALA A 199 4.99 -1.52 -6.78
N ALA A 200 4.02 -0.66 -7.14
CA ALA A 200 4.23 0.42 -8.09
C ALA A 200 5.34 1.39 -7.62
N LEU A 201 5.39 1.72 -6.32
CA LEU A 201 6.45 2.53 -5.74
C LEU A 201 7.83 1.91 -5.95
N VAL A 202 7.97 0.60 -5.70
CA VAL A 202 9.25 -0.10 -5.92
C VAL A 202 9.64 -0.07 -7.40
N TYR A 203 8.69 -0.25 -8.33
CA TYR A 203 8.95 -0.15 -9.77
C TYR A 203 9.47 1.25 -10.16
N MET A 204 8.79 2.31 -9.71
CA MET A 204 9.21 3.69 -10.00
C MET A 204 10.58 4.01 -9.40
N MET A 205 10.79 3.71 -8.12
CA MET A 205 12.06 3.98 -7.44
C MET A 205 13.22 3.18 -8.06
N ALA A 206 12.99 1.93 -8.44
CA ALA A 206 13.99 1.11 -9.12
C ALA A 206 14.36 1.74 -10.47
N GLN A 207 13.38 2.17 -11.28
CA GLN A 207 13.64 2.78 -12.59
C GLN A 207 14.44 4.08 -12.48
N VAL A 208 14.07 5.01 -11.60
CA VAL A 208 14.75 6.31 -11.47
C VAL A 208 16.13 6.20 -10.82
N CYS A 209 16.42 5.07 -10.17
CA CYS A 209 17.72 4.77 -9.56
C CYS A 209 18.55 3.76 -10.37
N ASP A 210 18.13 3.42 -11.58
CA ASP A 210 18.77 2.42 -12.48
C ASP A 210 18.96 1.04 -11.83
N MET A 211 17.92 0.57 -11.13
CA MET A 211 17.86 -0.71 -10.45
C MET A 211 16.77 -1.61 -11.05
N GLU A 212 16.76 -2.89 -10.69
CA GLU A 212 15.67 -3.82 -10.97
C GLU A 212 14.72 -3.90 -9.76
N PRO A 213 13.40 -4.02 -9.95
CA PRO A 213 12.47 -4.30 -8.86
C PRO A 213 12.74 -5.70 -8.28
N GLY A 214 12.78 -5.77 -6.95
CA GLY A 214 13.09 -7.00 -6.21
C GLY A 214 11.89 -7.54 -5.46
N GLU A 215 11.96 -7.54 -4.14
CA GLU A 215 10.92 -8.07 -3.26
C GLU A 215 10.18 -6.95 -2.53
N LEU A 216 8.86 -7.05 -2.48
CA LEU A 216 8.03 -6.30 -1.54
C LEU A 216 7.64 -7.22 -0.39
N VAL A 217 8.07 -6.88 0.82
CA VAL A 217 7.64 -7.54 2.06
C VAL A 217 6.59 -6.67 2.73
N HIS A 218 5.40 -7.20 2.96
CA HIS A 218 4.30 -6.51 3.61
C HIS A 218 4.13 -7.07 5.02
N VAL A 219 4.45 -6.27 6.02
CA VAL A 219 4.36 -6.60 7.44
C VAL A 219 3.14 -5.91 8.04
N ILE A 220 2.23 -6.70 8.59
CA ILE A 220 0.96 -6.24 9.12
C ILE A 220 0.87 -6.62 10.60
N ALA A 221 0.81 -5.64 11.50
CA ALA A 221 0.70 -5.93 12.92
C ALA A 221 -0.70 -6.45 13.29
N ASP A 222 -1.76 -5.85 12.75
CA ASP A 222 -3.15 -6.26 12.95
C ASP A 222 -3.81 -6.49 11.60
N ALA A 223 -3.86 -7.74 11.14
CA ALA A 223 -4.52 -8.16 9.91
C ALA A 223 -5.92 -8.65 10.27
N HIS A 224 -6.97 -7.94 9.83
CA HIS A 224 -8.33 -8.23 10.29
C HIS A 224 -9.38 -8.28 9.18
N ILE A 225 -10.40 -9.09 9.44
CA ILE A 225 -11.63 -9.19 8.66
C ILE A 225 -12.77 -8.74 9.57
N TYR A 226 -13.49 -7.70 9.17
CA TYR A 226 -14.68 -7.26 9.90
C TYR A 226 -15.80 -8.31 9.84
N ASP A 227 -16.65 -8.36 10.86
CA ASP A 227 -17.74 -9.31 10.99
C ASP A 227 -18.65 -9.34 9.76
N ARG A 228 -19.06 -8.17 9.24
CA ARG A 228 -19.88 -8.07 8.01
C ARG A 228 -19.11 -8.39 6.73
N HIS A 229 -17.78 -8.44 6.78
CA HIS A 229 -16.95 -8.86 5.65
C HIS A 229 -16.75 -10.37 5.57
N ILE A 230 -16.96 -11.12 6.66
CA ILE A 230 -16.72 -12.56 6.73
C ILE A 230 -17.47 -13.35 5.62
N PRO A 231 -18.77 -13.12 5.38
CA PRO A 231 -19.48 -13.82 4.31
C PRO A 231 -18.91 -13.50 2.93
N ILE A 232 -18.52 -12.25 2.71
CA ILE A 232 -17.95 -11.76 1.44
C ILE A 232 -16.61 -12.42 1.18
N ILE A 233 -15.72 -12.46 2.17
CA ILE A 233 -14.41 -13.11 2.08
C ILE A 233 -14.57 -14.61 1.80
N LYS A 234 -15.47 -15.30 2.52
CA LYS A 234 -15.72 -16.74 2.33
C LYS A 234 -16.22 -17.09 0.93
N GLU A 235 -16.91 -16.19 0.27
CA GLU A 235 -17.34 -16.34 -1.12
C GLU A 235 -16.18 -15.97 -2.07
N MET A 236 -15.51 -14.86 -1.83
CA MET A 236 -14.47 -14.33 -2.71
C MET A 236 -13.28 -15.28 -2.85
N ILE A 237 -12.81 -15.91 -1.76
CA ILE A 237 -11.66 -16.82 -1.81
C ILE A 237 -11.92 -18.13 -2.58
N LYS A 238 -13.18 -18.41 -2.95
CA LYS A 238 -13.59 -19.56 -3.76
C LYS A 238 -13.74 -19.24 -5.24
N ARG A 239 -13.60 -17.98 -5.64
CA ARG A 239 -13.76 -17.55 -7.02
C ARG A 239 -12.65 -18.09 -7.92
N GLU A 240 -12.94 -18.10 -9.20
CA GLU A 240 -11.94 -18.40 -10.23
C GLU A 240 -10.82 -17.35 -10.19
N THR A 241 -9.60 -17.81 -10.42
CA THR A 241 -8.39 -16.99 -10.43
C THR A 241 -7.75 -17.01 -11.80
N TYR A 242 -7.05 -15.94 -12.16
CA TYR A 242 -6.39 -15.75 -13.44
C TYR A 242 -4.88 -15.50 -13.25
N PRO A 243 -4.09 -15.50 -14.32
CA PRO A 243 -2.69 -15.07 -14.25
C PRO A 243 -2.58 -13.59 -13.82
N ALA A 244 -1.46 -13.25 -13.19
CA ALA A 244 -1.17 -11.86 -12.85
C ALA A 244 -1.07 -10.98 -14.11
N PRO A 245 -1.46 -9.69 -14.06
CA PRO A 245 -1.26 -8.78 -15.15
C PRO A 245 0.23 -8.53 -15.41
N LYS A 246 0.57 -8.22 -16.64
CA LYS A 246 1.87 -7.63 -16.97
C LYS A 246 1.80 -6.12 -16.75
N VAL A 247 2.70 -5.60 -15.94
CA VAL A 247 2.80 -4.17 -15.68
C VAL A 247 4.21 -3.71 -16.04
N THR A 248 4.28 -2.72 -16.92
CA THR A 248 5.53 -2.10 -17.34
C THR A 248 5.42 -0.58 -17.22
N LEU A 249 6.55 0.07 -16.96
CA LEU A 249 6.65 1.52 -16.90
C LEU A 249 7.13 2.08 -18.25
N ASN A 250 6.73 3.31 -18.52
CA ASN A 250 7.30 4.10 -19.60
C ASN A 250 8.82 4.29 -19.34
N PRO A 251 9.70 3.72 -20.16
CA PRO A 251 11.15 3.76 -19.94
C PRO A 251 11.77 5.15 -20.09
N GLU A 252 11.05 6.09 -20.70
CA GLU A 252 11.54 7.46 -20.90
C GLU A 252 11.48 8.32 -19.65
N VAL A 253 10.63 7.96 -18.66
CA VAL A 253 10.53 8.69 -17.39
C VAL A 253 11.75 8.39 -16.51
N LYS A 254 12.52 9.43 -16.20
CA LYS A 254 13.77 9.34 -15.42
C LYS A 254 13.71 10.09 -14.09
N ASP A 255 12.69 10.90 -13.88
CA ASP A 255 12.44 11.61 -12.64
C ASP A 255 11.21 11.04 -11.96
N PHE A 256 11.31 10.80 -10.65
CA PHE A 256 10.18 10.27 -9.86
C PHE A 256 8.95 11.19 -9.91
N TYR A 257 9.17 12.49 -10.00
CA TYR A 257 8.10 13.50 -10.01
C TYR A 257 7.43 13.70 -11.37
N GLU A 258 7.93 13.06 -12.42
CA GLU A 258 7.34 13.11 -13.78
C GLU A 258 6.38 11.95 -14.04
N PHE A 259 6.37 10.90 -13.20
CA PHE A 259 5.44 9.79 -13.39
C PHE A 259 3.99 10.22 -13.27
N THR A 260 3.17 9.67 -14.15
CA THR A 260 1.70 9.74 -14.13
C THR A 260 1.12 8.33 -14.15
N THR A 261 -0.18 8.20 -13.94
CA THR A 261 -0.87 6.90 -14.07
C THR A 261 -0.82 6.34 -15.49
N ASP A 262 -0.58 7.17 -16.51
CA ASP A 262 -0.52 6.75 -17.92
C ASP A 262 0.84 6.14 -18.29
N ASP A 263 1.87 6.36 -17.49
CA ASP A 263 3.17 5.73 -17.63
C ASP A 263 3.18 4.26 -17.21
N PHE A 264 2.09 3.77 -16.63
CA PHE A 264 1.88 2.38 -16.28
C PHE A 264 1.05 1.67 -17.36
N LYS A 265 1.69 0.82 -18.14
CA LYS A 265 1.03 -0.07 -19.10
C LYS A 265 0.63 -1.35 -18.39
N ILE A 266 -0.68 -1.63 -18.36
CA ILE A 266 -1.25 -2.83 -17.74
C ILE A 266 -1.82 -3.68 -18.86
N GLU A 267 -1.28 -4.89 -19.03
CA GLU A 267 -1.67 -5.83 -20.09
C GLU A 267 -2.13 -7.15 -19.47
N ASP A 268 -3.01 -7.85 -20.20
CA ASP A 268 -3.51 -9.19 -19.86
C ASP A 268 -4.19 -9.26 -18.47
N TYR A 269 -4.77 -8.14 -17.95
CA TYR A 269 -5.44 -8.16 -16.67
C TYR A 269 -6.86 -8.69 -16.78
N GLN A 270 -7.05 -9.91 -16.34
CA GLN A 270 -8.35 -10.54 -16.16
C GLN A 270 -8.63 -10.75 -14.67
N ALA A 271 -9.83 -10.46 -14.22
CA ALA A 271 -10.23 -10.61 -12.82
C ALA A 271 -11.72 -10.91 -12.70
N GLY A 272 -12.10 -11.51 -11.60
CA GLY A 272 -13.51 -11.69 -11.21
C GLY A 272 -14.26 -10.37 -11.06
N GLU A 273 -15.57 -10.44 -11.02
CA GLU A 273 -16.41 -9.27 -10.86
C GLU A 273 -16.11 -8.50 -9.58
N GLN A 274 -16.19 -7.16 -9.68
CA GLN A 274 -16.05 -6.31 -8.51
C GLN A 274 -17.20 -6.54 -7.53
N ILE A 275 -16.84 -6.55 -6.26
CA ILE A 275 -17.82 -6.59 -5.17
C ILE A 275 -18.28 -5.16 -4.92
N LYS A 276 -19.61 -4.95 -5.07
CA LYS A 276 -20.25 -3.65 -4.82
C LYS A 276 -20.72 -3.56 -3.37
N ASP A 277 -20.91 -2.34 -2.91
CA ASP A 277 -21.54 -2.03 -1.62
C ASP A 277 -20.86 -2.74 -0.43
N ILE A 278 -19.53 -2.82 -0.45
CA ILE A 278 -18.77 -3.30 0.70
C ILE A 278 -19.02 -2.33 1.86
N PRO A 279 -19.58 -2.80 2.99
CA PRO A 279 -19.81 -1.92 4.14
C PRO A 279 -18.46 -1.43 4.70
N ILE A 280 -18.40 -0.15 5.06
CA ILE A 280 -17.20 0.47 5.65
C ILE A 280 -17.48 0.76 7.12
N ALA A 281 -16.55 0.34 7.99
CA ALA A 281 -16.56 0.67 9.41
C ALA A 281 -15.74 1.95 9.63
N ILE A 282 -16.26 2.88 10.43
CA ILE A 282 -15.68 4.21 10.71
C ILE A 282 -15.23 4.31 12.17
#